data_29280ff39fe4d944679bffda10827afc
#
_entry.id   29280ff39fe4d944679bffda10827afc
#
_cell.length_a   1.000
_cell.length_b   1.000
_cell.length_c   1.000
_cell.angle_alpha   90.00
_cell.angle_beta   90.00
_cell.angle_gamma   90.00
#
_symmetry.space_group_name_H-M   'P 1'
#
loop_
_entity.id
_entity.type
_entity.pdbx_description
1 polymer ?
#
loop_
_entity_poly.entity_id
_entity_poly.type
_entity_poly.pdbx_seq_one_letter_code
_entity_poly.pdbx_strand_id
1 'polypeptide(L)'
;MKRSQINYAIDRALAMAETFRISLPEFAHFTASSWPQKRHEGWHEVQDLQLGWDVTDFASGCFRETGLTLLTLRNGSLSDPRYTKPYAEKMLQIQQDQQTPWHFHYHKMEDIINRGGGDLCMQLAWATQDEQLDQQRHVSVMIDGCQRTLKPAETLVLHPGQSVCLPVGLYHRFWAEKGIVMGWEISMVNDDHTDNRFLEAGGRFPSIEEDEPARWLLCSEYRQ
;
A
#
# COMPACT_ATOMS: atom_id res chain seq x y z
N MET A 1 -7.53 -0.85 -15.24
CA MET A 1 -6.46 -1.89 -15.28
C MET A 1 -6.98 -3.16 -15.94
N LYS A 2 -6.10 -3.96 -16.57
CA LYS A 2 -6.44 -5.28 -17.09
C LYS A 2 -6.29 -6.37 -16.04
N ARG A 3 -7.14 -7.39 -16.09
CA ARG A 3 -7.04 -8.56 -15.20
C ARG A 3 -5.70 -9.28 -15.34
N SER A 4 -5.18 -9.40 -16.55
CA SER A 4 -3.86 -9.96 -16.83
C SER A 4 -2.73 -9.24 -16.09
N GLN A 5 -2.80 -7.91 -15.98
CA GLN A 5 -1.84 -7.12 -15.22
C GLN A 5 -1.93 -7.40 -13.72
N ILE A 6 -3.16 -7.54 -13.19
CA ILE A 6 -3.41 -7.86 -11.78
C ILE A 6 -2.85 -9.25 -11.45
N ASN A 7 -3.20 -10.27 -12.24
CA ASN A 7 -2.68 -11.62 -12.06
C ASN A 7 -1.15 -11.64 -12.06
N TYR A 8 -0.54 -10.98 -13.04
CA TYR A 8 0.93 -10.89 -13.14
C TYR A 8 1.56 -10.17 -11.95
N ALA A 9 0.96 -9.07 -11.50
CA ALA A 9 1.48 -8.30 -10.37
C ALA A 9 1.49 -9.12 -9.07
N ILE A 10 0.42 -9.87 -8.81
CA ILE A 10 0.33 -10.74 -7.62
C ILE A 10 1.31 -11.91 -7.72
N ASP A 11 1.44 -12.57 -8.88
CA ASP A 11 2.43 -13.62 -9.06
C ASP A 11 3.86 -13.12 -8.79
N ARG A 12 4.17 -11.90 -9.22
CA ARG A 12 5.47 -11.27 -8.96
C ARG A 12 5.67 -10.96 -7.48
N ALA A 13 4.61 -10.55 -6.77
CA ALA A 13 4.66 -10.28 -5.35
C ALA A 13 4.86 -11.57 -4.54
N LEU A 14 4.21 -12.67 -4.91
CA LEU A 14 4.43 -13.99 -4.34
C LEU A 14 5.88 -14.46 -4.54
N ALA A 15 6.40 -14.39 -5.78
CA ALA A 15 7.78 -14.76 -6.07
C ALA A 15 8.80 -13.89 -5.31
N MET A 16 8.48 -12.60 -5.12
CA MET A 16 9.31 -11.71 -4.31
C MET A 16 9.31 -12.14 -2.84
N ALA A 17 8.16 -12.48 -2.26
CA ALA A 17 8.08 -12.97 -0.89
C ALA A 17 8.93 -14.24 -0.70
N GLU A 18 8.88 -15.19 -1.64
CA GLU A 18 9.73 -16.38 -1.64
C GLU A 18 11.23 -16.03 -1.68
N THR A 19 11.62 -15.10 -2.58
CA THR A 19 13.02 -14.64 -2.71
C THR A 19 13.55 -14.06 -1.40
N PHE A 20 12.71 -13.28 -0.69
CA PHE A 20 13.05 -12.69 0.61
C PHE A 20 12.79 -13.65 1.79
N ARG A 21 12.36 -14.89 1.52
CA ARG A 21 12.05 -15.92 2.54
C ARG A 21 11.00 -15.45 3.55
N ILE A 22 10.01 -14.72 3.10
CA ILE A 22 8.88 -14.26 3.91
C ILE A 22 7.72 -15.23 3.69
N SER A 23 7.31 -15.91 4.74
CA SER A 23 6.11 -16.75 4.74
C SER A 23 4.88 -15.87 4.84
N LEU A 24 3.96 -16.02 3.88
CA LEU A 24 2.68 -15.30 3.86
C LEU A 24 1.58 -16.13 4.51
N PRO A 25 0.52 -15.50 5.03
CA PRO A 25 -0.63 -16.21 5.59
C PRO A 25 -1.37 -17.00 4.50
N GLU A 26 -2.12 -18.02 4.91
CA GLU A 26 -2.83 -18.93 4.01
C GLU A 26 -3.70 -18.21 2.98
N PHE A 27 -4.43 -17.17 3.41
CA PHE A 27 -5.34 -16.44 2.52
C PHE A 27 -4.63 -15.68 1.38
N ALA A 28 -3.33 -15.41 1.49
CA ALA A 28 -2.55 -14.84 0.40
C ALA A 28 -2.40 -15.78 -0.79
N HIS A 29 -2.65 -17.08 -0.58
CA HIS A 29 -2.56 -18.14 -1.58
C HIS A 29 -3.93 -18.62 -2.08
N PHE A 30 -5.03 -18.00 -1.65
CA PHE A 30 -6.36 -18.38 -2.12
C PHE A 30 -6.59 -17.89 -3.54
N THR A 31 -6.82 -18.84 -4.44
CA THR A 31 -7.17 -18.53 -5.83
C THR A 31 -8.63 -18.09 -5.96
N ALA A 32 -8.98 -17.40 -7.04
CA ALA A 32 -10.37 -17.05 -7.33
C ALA A 32 -11.31 -18.26 -7.32
N SER A 33 -10.82 -19.42 -7.80
CA SER A 33 -11.60 -20.67 -7.80
C SER A 33 -11.78 -21.30 -6.42
N SER A 34 -10.91 -21.01 -5.44
CA SER A 34 -11.01 -21.55 -4.07
C SER A 34 -11.91 -20.70 -3.16
N TRP A 35 -12.11 -19.42 -3.45
CA TRP A 35 -12.88 -18.49 -2.62
C TRP A 35 -14.33 -18.91 -2.35
N PRO A 36 -15.10 -19.50 -3.30
CA PRO A 36 -16.46 -19.96 -3.03
C PRO A 36 -16.55 -20.92 -1.85
N GLN A 37 -15.58 -21.84 -1.71
CA GLN A 37 -15.48 -22.75 -0.57
C GLN A 37 -14.99 -22.02 0.69
N LYS A 38 -13.94 -21.21 0.58
CA LYS A 38 -13.32 -20.48 1.70
C LYS A 38 -14.29 -19.52 2.40
N ARG A 39 -15.24 -18.95 1.69
CA ARG A 39 -16.30 -18.10 2.29
C ARG A 39 -17.07 -18.79 3.42
N HIS A 40 -17.17 -20.11 3.41
CA HIS A 40 -17.89 -20.91 4.40
C HIS A 40 -17.00 -21.50 5.50
N GLU A 41 -15.67 -21.30 5.42
CA GLU A 41 -14.68 -21.89 6.33
C GLU A 41 -14.24 -20.95 7.46
N GLY A 42 -15.00 -19.88 7.77
CA GLY A 42 -14.70 -19.00 8.91
C GLY A 42 -13.74 -17.85 8.62
N TRP A 43 -13.44 -17.56 7.35
CA TRP A 43 -12.56 -16.45 6.92
C TRP A 43 -13.27 -15.08 6.93
N HIS A 44 -14.16 -14.86 7.91
CA HIS A 44 -14.98 -13.63 7.98
C HIS A 44 -14.14 -12.39 8.17
N GLU A 45 -13.11 -12.43 9.04
CA GLU A 45 -12.22 -11.29 9.26
C GLU A 45 -11.53 -10.85 7.97
N VAL A 46 -11.09 -11.81 7.13
CA VAL A 46 -10.44 -11.50 5.85
C VAL A 46 -11.39 -10.76 4.92
N GLN A 47 -12.65 -11.18 4.86
CA GLN A 47 -13.67 -10.56 4.00
C GLN A 47 -14.16 -9.22 4.54
N ASP A 48 -14.44 -9.16 5.85
CA ASP A 48 -15.01 -7.98 6.50
C ASP A 48 -14.03 -6.80 6.55
N LEU A 49 -12.75 -7.09 6.77
CA LEU A 49 -11.68 -6.10 6.85
C LEU A 49 -10.90 -5.92 5.54
N GLN A 50 -11.34 -6.58 4.46
CA GLN A 50 -10.69 -6.54 3.15
C GLN A 50 -9.17 -6.86 3.25
N LEU A 51 -8.81 -7.90 4.01
CA LEU A 51 -7.44 -8.41 4.02
C LEU A 51 -7.16 -9.12 2.70
N GLY A 52 -5.89 -9.20 2.29
CA GLY A 52 -5.51 -9.87 1.05
C GLY A 52 -4.94 -8.91 0.02
N TRP A 53 -4.91 -9.37 -1.22
CA TRP A 53 -4.28 -8.68 -2.33
C TRP A 53 -5.05 -7.45 -2.78
N ASP A 54 -4.30 -6.42 -3.11
CA ASP A 54 -4.79 -5.27 -3.84
C ASP A 54 -3.74 -4.79 -4.85
N VAL A 55 -4.20 -4.40 -6.03
CA VAL A 55 -3.36 -3.90 -7.13
C VAL A 55 -4.05 -2.68 -7.72
N THR A 56 -3.34 -1.57 -7.74
CA THR A 56 -3.93 -0.30 -8.17
C THR A 56 -2.98 0.47 -9.08
N ASP A 57 -3.52 1.11 -10.10
CA ASP A 57 -2.86 2.14 -10.88
C ASP A 57 -3.31 3.56 -10.48
N PHE A 58 -4.05 3.67 -9.36
CA PHE A 58 -4.60 4.93 -8.86
C PHE A 58 -5.43 5.70 -9.91
N ALA A 59 -6.06 4.96 -10.84
CA ALA A 59 -6.79 5.49 -11.98
C ALA A 59 -5.95 6.29 -13.00
N SER A 60 -4.62 6.11 -12.98
CA SER A 60 -3.69 6.75 -13.95
C SER A 60 -3.80 6.17 -15.36
N GLY A 61 -4.30 4.93 -15.48
CA GLY A 61 -4.29 4.17 -16.73
C GLY A 61 -2.91 3.58 -17.10
N CYS A 62 -1.88 3.81 -16.29
CA CYS A 62 -0.53 3.32 -16.54
C CYS A 62 0.09 2.70 -15.28
N PHE A 63 -0.29 1.46 -14.98
CA PHE A 63 0.20 0.72 -13.81
C PHE A 63 1.74 0.65 -13.73
N ARG A 64 2.41 0.63 -14.88
CA ARG A 64 3.87 0.55 -14.91
C ARG A 64 4.55 1.80 -14.32
N GLU A 65 3.97 2.97 -14.52
CA GLU A 65 4.53 4.25 -14.09
C GLU A 65 3.97 4.68 -12.74
N THR A 66 2.65 4.55 -12.59
CA THR A 66 1.94 4.91 -11.36
C THR A 66 1.13 3.71 -10.90
N GLY A 67 1.51 3.12 -9.79
CA GLY A 67 0.86 1.92 -9.29
C GLY A 67 1.46 1.37 -8.02
N LEU A 68 0.77 0.39 -7.46
CA LEU A 68 1.21 -0.33 -6.27
C LEU A 68 0.57 -1.71 -6.25
N THR A 69 1.36 -2.71 -5.85
CA THR A 69 0.86 -4.03 -5.46
C THR A 69 1.05 -4.19 -3.97
N LEU A 70 0.02 -4.56 -3.25
CA LEU A 70 0.09 -4.75 -1.81
C LEU A 70 -0.72 -5.96 -1.33
N LEU A 71 -0.34 -6.46 -0.18
CA LEU A 71 -1.06 -7.48 0.57
C LEU A 71 -1.36 -6.94 1.97
N THR A 72 -2.64 -6.70 2.27
CA THR A 72 -3.05 -6.38 3.64
C THR A 72 -3.05 -7.65 4.47
N LEU A 73 -2.13 -7.71 5.43
CA LEU A 73 -1.93 -8.88 6.30
C LEU A 73 -2.83 -8.82 7.53
N ARG A 74 -3.03 -7.63 8.08
CA ARG A 74 -3.86 -7.34 9.26
C ARG A 74 -4.49 -5.98 9.14
N ASN A 75 -5.68 -5.85 9.73
CA ASN A 75 -6.33 -4.56 9.94
C ASN A 75 -7.28 -4.68 11.14
N GLY A 76 -7.69 -3.54 11.66
CA GLY A 76 -8.79 -3.40 12.59
C GLY A 76 -10.01 -2.75 11.93
N SER A 77 -10.94 -2.32 12.76
CA SER A 77 -12.08 -1.52 12.32
C SER A 77 -12.36 -0.41 13.32
N LEU A 78 -12.63 0.79 12.82
CA LEU A 78 -13.06 1.92 13.64
C LEU A 78 -14.56 1.87 13.97
N SER A 79 -15.34 1.11 13.19
CA SER A 79 -16.80 1.06 13.27
C SER A 79 -17.37 -0.29 13.73
N ASP A 80 -16.63 -1.39 13.55
CA ASP A 80 -17.07 -2.74 13.91
C ASP A 80 -16.36 -3.23 15.18
N PRO A 81 -17.07 -3.31 16.32
CA PRO A 81 -16.46 -3.69 17.61
C PRO A 81 -16.01 -5.17 17.66
N ARG A 82 -16.32 -5.99 16.67
CA ARG A 82 -15.78 -7.35 16.56
C ARG A 82 -14.29 -7.36 16.29
N TYR A 83 -13.76 -6.30 15.65
CA TYR A 83 -12.38 -6.22 15.16
C TYR A 83 -11.61 -5.10 15.88
N THR A 84 -11.06 -5.44 17.04
CA THR A 84 -10.50 -4.49 18.01
C THR A 84 -9.02 -4.14 17.81
N LYS A 85 -8.36 -4.68 16.77
CA LYS A 85 -6.95 -4.34 16.48
C LYS A 85 -6.84 -2.84 16.18
N PRO A 86 -5.97 -2.08 16.89
CA PRO A 86 -5.81 -0.64 16.62
C PRO A 86 -4.79 -0.34 15.51
N TYR A 87 -4.37 -1.34 14.75
CA TYR A 87 -3.30 -1.24 13.75
C TYR A 87 -3.62 -2.02 12.49
N ALA A 88 -2.92 -1.66 11.41
CA ALA A 88 -2.86 -2.41 10.17
C ALA A 88 -1.41 -2.77 9.82
N GLU A 89 -1.25 -3.82 9.02
CA GLU A 89 0.03 -4.29 8.50
C GLU A 89 -0.14 -4.66 7.04
N LYS A 90 0.75 -4.15 6.18
CA LYS A 90 0.74 -4.42 4.74
C LYS A 90 2.15 -4.74 4.25
N MET A 91 2.25 -5.71 3.35
CA MET A 91 3.40 -5.91 2.48
C MET A 91 3.19 -5.11 1.20
N LEU A 92 4.20 -4.38 0.76
CA LEU A 92 4.17 -3.55 -0.45
C LEU A 92 5.20 -4.08 -1.45
N GLN A 93 4.82 -4.22 -2.72
CA GLN A 93 5.76 -4.42 -3.80
C GLN A 93 5.78 -3.16 -4.68
N ILE A 94 6.91 -2.50 -4.73
CA ILE A 94 7.15 -1.32 -5.55
C ILE A 94 8.10 -1.74 -6.68
N GLN A 95 7.61 -1.70 -7.93
CA GLN A 95 8.44 -2.00 -9.10
C GLN A 95 9.47 -0.89 -9.29
N GLN A 96 10.60 -1.20 -9.92
CA GLN A 96 11.58 -0.18 -10.26
C GLN A 96 10.93 0.92 -11.11
N ASP A 97 11.19 2.17 -10.75
CA ASP A 97 10.67 3.38 -11.39
C ASP A 97 9.13 3.55 -11.34
N GLN A 98 8.40 2.65 -10.66
CA GLN A 98 6.98 2.79 -10.38
C GLN A 98 6.78 3.68 -9.16
N GLN A 99 5.89 4.66 -9.26
CA GLN A 99 5.62 5.61 -8.17
C GLN A 99 4.16 5.56 -7.68
N THR A 100 3.97 5.94 -6.42
CA THR A 100 2.65 6.29 -5.91
C THR A 100 2.35 7.76 -6.18
N PRO A 101 1.06 8.16 -6.34
CA PRO A 101 0.72 9.58 -6.41
C PRO A 101 0.95 10.27 -5.05
N TRP A 102 1.06 11.60 -5.05
CA TRP A 102 1.03 12.39 -3.83
C TRP A 102 -0.29 12.18 -3.09
N HIS A 103 -0.20 11.72 -1.82
CA HIS A 103 -1.35 11.53 -0.96
C HIS A 103 -0.97 11.74 0.51
N PHE A 104 -1.97 11.99 1.35
CA PHE A 104 -1.86 11.96 2.81
C PHE A 104 -3.06 11.25 3.42
N HIS A 105 -2.98 10.96 4.71
CA HIS A 105 -4.05 10.39 5.50
C HIS A 105 -4.59 11.40 6.51
N TYR A 106 -5.93 11.48 6.63
CA TYR A 106 -6.58 12.39 7.58
C TYR A 106 -6.43 11.94 9.03
N HIS A 107 -6.38 10.63 9.26
CA HIS A 107 -6.43 10.05 10.61
C HIS A 107 -5.32 9.04 10.88
N LYS A 108 -4.82 8.37 9.86
CA LYS A 108 -3.82 7.31 9.96
C LYS A 108 -2.40 7.87 10.00
N MET A 109 -1.65 7.50 11.04
CA MET A 109 -0.19 7.55 11.08
C MET A 109 0.36 6.21 10.60
N GLU A 110 1.50 6.20 9.93
CA GLU A 110 2.12 4.99 9.43
C GLU A 110 3.65 5.02 9.46
N ASP A 111 4.25 3.86 9.61
CA ASP A 111 5.67 3.62 9.34
C ASP A 111 5.82 2.91 8.00
N ILE A 112 6.65 3.46 7.13
CA ILE A 112 7.05 2.82 5.87
C ILE A 112 8.48 2.32 6.01
N ILE A 113 8.66 1.02 5.75
CA ILE A 113 9.90 0.31 6.01
C ILE A 113 10.40 -0.29 4.68
N ASN A 114 11.66 -0.08 4.33
CA ASN A 114 12.31 -0.82 3.25
C ASN A 114 12.82 -2.17 3.80
N ARG A 115 12.15 -3.27 3.49
CA ARG A 115 12.53 -4.62 3.93
C ARG A 115 13.58 -5.29 3.04
N GLY A 116 13.85 -4.72 1.86
CA GLY A 116 14.89 -5.25 0.99
C GLY A 116 14.66 -4.94 -0.49
N GLY A 117 15.64 -5.29 -1.29
CA GLY A 117 15.69 -5.01 -2.72
C GLY A 117 16.46 -3.71 -3.01
N GLY A 118 15.88 -2.86 -3.83
CA GLY A 118 16.45 -1.55 -4.17
C GLY A 118 16.33 -0.51 -3.06
N ASP A 119 16.56 0.73 -3.42
CA ASP A 119 16.36 1.89 -2.56
C ASP A 119 14.90 2.36 -2.65
N LEU A 120 14.28 2.61 -1.51
CA LEU A 120 12.96 3.23 -1.44
C LEU A 120 13.13 4.75 -1.35
N CYS A 121 12.83 5.43 -2.44
CA CYS A 121 12.87 6.88 -2.53
C CYS A 121 11.51 7.47 -2.18
N MET A 122 11.50 8.56 -1.42
CA MET A 122 10.28 9.21 -0.97
C MET A 122 10.42 10.73 -1.00
N GLN A 123 9.32 11.43 -1.26
CA GLN A 123 9.22 12.88 -1.09
C GLN A 123 8.08 13.21 -0.14
N LEU A 124 8.31 14.22 0.69
CA LEU A 124 7.41 14.62 1.77
C LEU A 124 7.11 16.12 1.71
N ALA A 125 5.87 16.51 2.00
CA ALA A 125 5.48 17.89 2.21
C ALA A 125 4.26 17.97 3.14
N TRP A 126 4.16 18.99 3.99
CA TRP A 126 2.96 19.19 4.77
C TRP A 126 1.78 19.60 3.88
N ALA A 127 0.58 19.19 4.26
CA ALA A 127 -0.64 19.75 3.68
C ALA A 127 -0.86 21.18 4.21
N THR A 128 -1.22 22.09 3.30
CA THR A 128 -1.76 23.40 3.67
C THR A 128 -3.21 23.26 4.12
N GLN A 129 -3.80 24.35 4.62
CA GLN A 129 -5.22 24.37 4.97
C GLN A 129 -6.14 24.08 3.77
N ASP A 130 -5.70 24.43 2.56
CA ASP A 130 -6.41 24.16 1.30
C ASP A 130 -6.02 22.79 0.69
N GLU A 131 -5.40 21.92 1.49
CA GLU A 131 -4.96 20.58 1.08
C GLU A 131 -4.01 20.56 -0.14
N GLN A 132 -3.17 21.59 -0.26
CA GLN A 132 -2.09 21.63 -1.24
C GLN A 132 -0.76 21.31 -0.59
N LEU A 133 0.31 21.09 -1.38
CA LEU A 133 1.64 20.91 -0.86
C LEU A 133 2.18 22.23 -0.29
N ASP A 134 2.57 22.25 0.98
CA ASP A 134 3.29 23.38 1.57
C ASP A 134 4.73 23.41 1.02
N GLN A 135 5.05 24.43 0.24
CA GLN A 135 6.34 24.62 -0.41
C GLN A 135 7.40 25.27 0.49
N GLN A 136 7.04 25.64 1.72
CA GLN A 136 7.91 26.44 2.61
C GLN A 136 8.22 25.72 3.92
N ARG A 137 7.25 25.01 4.49
CA ARG A 137 7.40 24.37 5.80
C ARG A 137 8.30 23.14 5.71
N HIS A 138 9.44 23.17 6.39
CA HIS A 138 10.29 22.01 6.51
C HIS A 138 9.56 20.82 7.18
N VAL A 139 9.90 19.63 6.75
CA VAL A 139 9.35 18.37 7.26
C VAL A 139 10.34 17.74 8.22
N SER A 140 9.95 17.55 9.48
CA SER A 140 10.74 16.78 10.45
C SER A 140 10.08 15.43 10.70
N VAL A 141 10.80 14.35 10.41
CA VAL A 141 10.35 12.96 10.57
C VAL A 141 11.37 12.14 11.33
N MET A 142 10.92 11.01 11.88
CA MET A 142 11.80 10.04 12.52
C MET A 142 12.18 8.96 11.51
N ILE A 143 13.48 8.74 11.33
CA ILE A 143 14.06 7.67 10.53
C ILE A 143 14.82 6.76 11.49
N ASP A 144 14.33 5.55 11.70
CA ASP A 144 14.90 4.58 12.65
C ASP A 144 15.16 5.18 14.05
N GLY A 145 14.25 6.03 14.55
CA GLY A 145 14.39 6.72 15.82
C GLY A 145 15.28 7.97 15.81
N CYS A 146 15.87 8.32 14.65
CA CYS A 146 16.68 9.53 14.49
C CYS A 146 15.88 10.63 13.77
N GLN A 147 15.77 11.80 14.37
CA GLN A 147 15.09 12.94 13.75
C GLN A 147 15.86 13.45 12.52
N ARG A 148 15.18 13.63 11.42
CA ARG A 148 15.67 14.27 10.19
C ARG A 148 14.76 15.41 9.80
N THR A 149 15.35 16.49 9.32
CA THR A 149 14.61 17.64 8.78
C THR A 149 14.95 17.80 7.30
N LEU A 150 13.91 17.81 6.48
CA LEU A 150 13.97 17.88 5.03
C LEU A 150 13.29 19.17 4.55
N LYS A 151 13.71 19.67 3.39
CA LYS A 151 12.93 20.67 2.67
C LYS A 151 11.68 20.03 2.07
N PRO A 152 10.61 20.80 1.81
CA PRO A 152 9.45 20.28 1.07
C PRO A 152 9.88 19.63 -0.25
N ALA A 153 9.36 18.44 -0.52
CA ALA A 153 9.66 17.64 -1.71
C ALA A 153 11.15 17.29 -1.93
N GLU A 154 11.99 17.44 -0.90
CA GLU A 154 13.35 16.88 -0.94
C GLU A 154 13.27 15.35 -0.94
N THR A 155 14.10 14.71 -1.77
CA THR A 155 14.09 13.25 -1.86
C THR A 155 14.82 12.65 -0.66
N LEU A 156 14.06 11.86 0.11
CA LEU A 156 14.56 10.97 1.14
C LEU A 156 14.83 9.61 0.49
N VAL A 157 15.98 9.02 0.77
CA VAL A 157 16.31 7.64 0.35
C VAL A 157 16.37 6.76 1.58
N LEU A 158 15.55 5.71 1.60
CA LEU A 158 15.58 4.65 2.59
C LEU A 158 16.25 3.40 2.00
N HIS A 159 17.41 3.06 2.50
CA HIS A 159 18.10 1.83 2.16
C HIS A 159 17.44 0.60 2.83
N PRO A 160 17.71 -0.62 2.35
CA PRO A 160 17.22 -1.84 3.01
C PRO A 160 17.48 -1.84 4.53
N GLY A 161 16.41 -2.09 5.30
CA GLY A 161 16.40 -2.06 6.76
C GLY A 161 15.93 -0.73 7.37
N GLN A 162 15.95 0.37 6.63
CA GLN A 162 15.52 1.67 7.14
C GLN A 162 14.01 1.88 7.08
N SER A 163 13.52 2.73 7.99
CA SER A 163 12.10 3.09 8.10
C SER A 163 11.91 4.59 8.32
N VAL A 164 10.75 5.10 7.95
CA VAL A 164 10.30 6.46 8.25
C VAL A 164 8.91 6.45 8.85
N CYS A 165 8.70 7.24 9.89
CA CYS A 165 7.39 7.48 10.48
C CYS A 165 6.74 8.70 9.83
N LEU A 166 5.55 8.50 9.26
CA LEU A 166 4.75 9.51 8.58
C LEU A 166 3.56 9.92 9.45
N PRO A 167 3.56 11.14 10.02
CA PRO A 167 2.44 11.64 10.78
C PRO A 167 1.23 11.99 9.89
N VAL A 168 0.08 12.07 10.51
CA VAL A 168 -1.18 12.52 9.89
C VAL A 168 -1.00 13.86 9.17
N GLY A 169 -1.62 14.00 8.00
CA GLY A 169 -1.60 15.24 7.20
C GLY A 169 -0.28 15.51 6.48
N LEU A 170 0.65 14.58 6.49
CA LEU A 170 1.89 14.69 5.74
C LEU A 170 1.75 14.06 4.35
N TYR A 171 1.72 14.88 3.31
CA TYR A 171 1.79 14.40 1.94
C TYR A 171 3.05 13.62 1.70
N HIS A 172 2.91 12.48 1.08
CA HIS A 172 4.03 11.64 0.66
C HIS A 172 3.75 10.99 -0.69
N ARG A 173 4.82 10.72 -1.41
CA ARG A 173 4.88 9.80 -2.55
C ARG A 173 6.17 9.03 -2.50
N PHE A 174 6.20 7.84 -3.06
CA PHE A 174 7.40 7.02 -3.06
C PHE A 174 7.53 6.21 -4.35
N TRP A 175 8.76 5.78 -4.63
CA TRP A 175 9.12 4.94 -5.76
C TRP A 175 10.34 4.10 -5.41
N ALA A 176 10.64 3.09 -6.25
CA ALA A 176 11.81 2.24 -6.10
C ALA A 176 12.89 2.63 -7.10
N GLU A 177 14.15 2.71 -6.65
CA GLU A 177 15.34 2.85 -7.47
C GLU A 177 16.28 1.66 -7.26
N LYS A 178 17.15 1.40 -8.23
CA LYS A 178 18.16 0.32 -8.21
C LYS A 178 17.58 -1.08 -8.06
N GLY A 179 16.33 -1.26 -8.40
CA GLY A 179 15.62 -2.53 -8.37
C GLY A 179 14.27 -2.44 -7.72
N ILE A 180 13.56 -3.58 -7.68
CA ILE A 180 12.29 -3.71 -6.98
C ILE A 180 12.49 -3.59 -5.47
N VAL A 181 11.55 -2.94 -4.79
CA VAL A 181 11.56 -2.83 -3.33
C VAL A 181 10.45 -3.67 -2.71
N MET A 182 10.82 -4.47 -1.72
CA MET A 182 9.88 -5.01 -0.74
C MET A 182 9.70 -3.98 0.38
N GLY A 183 8.62 -3.22 0.29
CA GLY A 183 8.18 -2.31 1.35
C GLY A 183 7.30 -3.01 2.36
N TRP A 184 7.20 -2.38 3.54
CA TRP A 184 6.29 -2.80 4.60
C TRP A 184 5.65 -1.59 5.23
N GLU A 185 4.36 -1.66 5.53
CA GLU A 185 3.62 -0.62 6.22
C GLU A 185 3.11 -1.17 7.54
N ILE A 186 3.38 -0.45 8.63
CA ILE A 186 2.73 -0.62 9.91
C ILE A 186 2.01 0.69 10.21
N SER A 187 0.71 0.64 10.39
CA SER A 187 -0.09 1.85 10.56
C SER A 187 -1.16 1.70 11.63
N MET A 188 -1.81 2.80 11.97
CA MET A 188 -3.11 2.77 12.61
C MET A 188 -4.11 2.05 11.71
N VAL A 189 -5.35 1.86 12.19
CA VAL A 189 -6.43 1.22 11.39
C VAL A 189 -6.51 1.89 10.02
N ASN A 190 -6.50 1.07 8.97
CA ASN A 190 -6.57 1.52 7.60
C ASN A 190 -8.02 1.57 7.10
N ASP A 191 -8.41 2.70 6.54
CA ASP A 191 -9.66 2.90 5.80
C ASP A 191 -9.36 3.50 4.43
N ASP A 192 -9.26 2.65 3.42
CA ASP A 192 -8.96 3.07 2.05
C ASP A 192 -10.10 3.86 1.37
N HIS A 193 -11.30 3.89 1.97
CA HIS A 193 -12.46 4.59 1.42
C HIS A 193 -12.54 6.05 1.84
N THR A 194 -12.15 6.37 3.07
CA THR A 194 -12.39 7.71 3.64
C THR A 194 -11.13 8.43 4.11
N ASP A 195 -10.02 7.72 4.33
CA ASP A 195 -8.82 8.30 4.95
C ASP A 195 -7.73 8.74 3.96
N ASN A 196 -7.94 8.58 2.66
CA ASN A 196 -6.96 8.97 1.63
C ASN A 196 -7.32 10.29 0.97
N ARG A 197 -6.38 11.23 0.94
CA ARG A 197 -6.45 12.45 0.14
C ARG A 197 -5.37 12.45 -0.92
N PHE A 198 -5.75 12.31 -2.19
CA PHE A 198 -4.83 12.44 -3.32
C PHE A 198 -4.75 13.90 -3.76
N LEU A 199 -3.54 14.38 -4.04
CA LEU A 199 -3.31 15.76 -4.50
C LEU A 199 -3.99 16.02 -5.84
N GLU A 200 -3.82 15.09 -6.79
CA GLU A 200 -4.44 15.15 -8.10
C GLU A 200 -5.69 14.28 -8.16
N ALA A 201 -6.53 14.54 -9.14
CA ALA A 201 -7.69 13.70 -9.39
C ALA A 201 -7.24 12.26 -9.72
N GLY A 202 -7.69 11.31 -8.93
CA GLY A 202 -7.36 9.90 -9.02
C GLY A 202 -8.27 9.09 -8.11
N GLY A 203 -8.04 7.79 -8.04
CA GLY A 203 -8.83 6.90 -7.22
C GLY A 203 -8.01 5.74 -6.69
N ARG A 204 -8.34 5.29 -5.49
CA ARG A 204 -7.70 4.12 -4.87
C ARG A 204 -8.05 2.82 -5.61
N PHE A 205 -9.26 2.72 -6.13
CA PHE A 205 -9.80 1.51 -6.75
C PHE A 205 -10.03 1.74 -8.25
N PRO A 206 -9.18 1.19 -9.14
CA PRO A 206 -9.35 1.30 -10.58
C PRO A 206 -10.50 0.40 -11.08
N SER A 207 -11.08 0.74 -12.22
CA SER A 207 -11.94 -0.18 -12.97
C SER A 207 -11.09 -1.31 -13.56
N ILE A 208 -11.65 -2.54 -13.57
CA ILE A 208 -10.98 -3.73 -14.09
C ILE A 208 -11.59 -4.11 -15.43
N GLU A 209 -10.72 -4.27 -16.44
CA GLU A 209 -11.04 -4.89 -17.74
C GLU A 209 -10.71 -6.39 -17.66
N GLU A 210 -11.72 -7.24 -17.79
CA GLU A 210 -11.59 -8.70 -17.70
C GLU A 210 -11.10 -9.29 -19.03
N ASP A 211 -9.82 -9.12 -19.34
CA ASP A 211 -9.17 -9.64 -20.56
C ASP A 211 -8.71 -11.10 -20.42
N GLU A 212 -8.65 -11.63 -19.20
CA GLU A 212 -8.43 -13.05 -18.88
C GLU A 212 -9.17 -13.45 -17.59
N PRO A 213 -9.33 -14.74 -17.28
CA PRO A 213 -9.91 -15.18 -16.02
C PRO A 213 -9.09 -14.70 -14.79
N ALA A 214 -9.79 -14.25 -13.73
CA ALA A 214 -9.16 -13.94 -12.47
C ALA A 214 -8.49 -15.20 -11.89
N ARG A 215 -7.19 -15.14 -11.64
CA ARG A 215 -6.43 -16.15 -10.89
C ARG A 215 -6.51 -15.85 -9.40
N TRP A 216 -6.42 -14.59 -9.08
CA TRP A 216 -6.48 -14.03 -7.73
C TRP A 216 -7.66 -13.07 -7.65
N LEU A 217 -8.33 -13.03 -6.49
CA LEU A 217 -9.28 -11.95 -6.18
C LEU A 217 -8.57 -10.83 -5.44
N LEU A 218 -8.91 -9.60 -5.79
CA LEU A 218 -8.59 -8.46 -4.95
C LEU A 218 -9.48 -8.43 -3.71
N CYS A 219 -9.00 -7.82 -2.65
CA CYS A 219 -9.74 -7.73 -1.38
C CYS A 219 -11.11 -7.02 -1.53
N SER A 220 -11.26 -6.15 -2.53
CA SER A 220 -12.52 -5.49 -2.88
C SER A 220 -13.54 -6.40 -3.60
N GLU A 221 -13.13 -7.60 -4.06
CA GLU A 221 -13.97 -8.51 -4.86
C GLU A 221 -14.62 -9.63 -4.04
N TYR A 222 -14.29 -9.76 -2.74
CA TYR A 222 -14.78 -10.88 -1.92
C TYR A 222 -16.29 -10.94 -1.74
N ARG A 223 -16.99 -9.83 -1.92
CA ARG A 223 -18.44 -9.72 -1.71
C ARG A 223 -19.28 -9.74 -2.99
N GLN A 224 -18.64 -10.01 -4.12
CA GLN A 224 -19.30 -10.09 -5.43
C GLN A 224 -19.87 -11.49 -5.70
#